data_7ff757fe2c8071b2a2d6f33658572fea
#
_entry.id   7ff757fe2c8071b2a2d6f33658572fea
#
_cell.length_a   1.000
_cell.length_b   1.000
_cell.length_c   1.000
_cell.angle_alpha   90.00
_cell.angle_beta   90.00
_cell.angle_gamma   90.00
#
_symmetry.space_group_name_H-M   'P 1'
#
loop_
_entity.id
_entity.type
_entity.pdbx_description
1 polymer ?
#
loop_
_entity_poly.entity_id
_entity_poly.type
_entity_poly.pdbx_seq_one_letter_code
_entity_poly.pdbx_strand_id
1 'polypeptide(L)'
;MEEIFGFNDQFFDERIEVAMLHLEGNDSKYNKVFNKLSATLSDMFHHYYDGGKGIAEGYEERIQYFFENIQGIDNVRLRTVYFAAVVDCMNMLVKLGYIKI
;
A
#
# COMPACT_ATOMS: atom_id res chain seq x y z
N MET A 1 8.67 18.01 -5.68
CA MET A 1 9.82 17.44 -6.45
C MET A 1 9.92 18.16 -7.77
N GLU A 2 11.14 18.50 -8.17
CA GLU A 2 11.35 19.12 -9.48
C GLU A 2 11.18 18.10 -10.60
N GLU A 3 10.66 18.57 -11.72
CA GLU A 3 10.52 17.73 -12.89
C GLU A 3 11.88 17.48 -13.54
N ILE A 4 12.25 16.19 -13.69
CA ILE A 4 13.48 15.77 -14.36
C ILE A 4 13.08 14.83 -15.50
N PHE A 5 13.38 15.18 -16.75
CA PHE A 5 13.06 14.36 -17.93
C PHE A 5 11.58 13.98 -18.06
N GLY A 6 10.66 14.86 -17.63
CA GLY A 6 9.23 14.56 -17.62
C GLY A 6 8.76 13.76 -16.38
N PHE A 7 9.62 13.51 -15.42
CA PHE A 7 9.29 12.78 -14.21
C PHE A 7 8.96 13.77 -13.08
N ASN A 8 7.67 13.99 -12.87
CA ASN A 8 7.15 14.87 -11.82
C ASN A 8 6.44 14.02 -10.75
N ASP A 9 5.87 14.68 -9.76
CA ASP A 9 5.17 14.00 -8.67
C ASP A 9 3.98 13.17 -9.19
N GLN A 10 3.26 13.68 -10.20
CA GLN A 10 2.15 12.94 -10.80
C GLN A 10 2.62 11.63 -11.44
N PHE A 11 3.76 11.65 -12.14
CA PHE A 11 4.34 10.43 -12.71
C PHE A 11 4.62 9.39 -11.63
N PHE A 12 5.28 9.78 -10.54
CA PHE A 12 5.59 8.85 -9.46
C PHE A 12 4.33 8.33 -8.77
N ASP A 13 3.34 9.19 -8.54
CA ASP A 13 2.07 8.79 -7.94
C ASP A 13 1.34 7.75 -8.79
N GLU A 14 1.32 7.93 -10.11
CA GLU A 14 0.74 6.98 -11.04
C GLU A 14 1.47 5.63 -11.03
N ARG A 15 2.80 5.65 -10.96
CA ARG A 15 3.59 4.43 -10.90
C ARG A 15 3.39 3.68 -9.57
N ILE A 16 3.26 4.40 -8.47
CA ILE A 16 2.94 3.81 -7.17
C ILE A 16 1.55 3.15 -7.22
N GLU A 17 0.57 3.82 -7.80
CA GLU A 17 -0.78 3.28 -7.96
C GLU A 17 -0.78 1.98 -8.77
N VAL A 18 -0.04 1.94 -9.88
CA VAL A 18 0.09 0.72 -10.70
C VAL A 18 0.71 -0.41 -9.88
N ALA A 19 1.75 -0.12 -9.09
CA ALA A 19 2.38 -1.12 -8.22
C ALA A 19 1.40 -1.66 -7.18
N MET A 20 0.57 -0.79 -6.58
CA MET A 20 -0.43 -1.20 -5.59
C MET A 20 -1.55 -2.04 -6.23
N LEU A 21 -2.02 -1.68 -7.42
CA LEU A 21 -3.01 -2.47 -8.16
C LEU A 21 -2.46 -3.86 -8.51
N HIS A 22 -1.18 -3.94 -8.87
CA HIS A 22 -0.53 -5.23 -9.12
C HIS A 22 -0.48 -6.09 -7.86
N LEU A 23 -0.12 -5.51 -6.73
CA LEU A 23 -0.08 -6.20 -5.45
C LEU A 23 -1.46 -6.73 -5.07
N GLU A 24 -2.50 -5.90 -5.17
CA GLU A 24 -3.89 -6.27 -4.87
C GLU A 24 -4.40 -7.38 -5.80
N GLY A 25 -3.98 -7.39 -7.06
CA GLY A 25 -4.38 -8.40 -8.04
C GLY A 25 -3.67 -9.74 -7.89
N ASN A 26 -2.53 -9.81 -7.20
CA ASN A 26 -1.66 -11.00 -7.22
C ASN A 26 -1.32 -11.58 -5.85
N ASP A 27 -1.58 -10.87 -4.76
CA ASP A 27 -1.24 -11.33 -3.41
C ASP A 27 -2.50 -11.51 -2.55
N SER A 28 -3.03 -12.73 -2.54
CA SER A 28 -4.25 -13.04 -1.79
C SER A 28 -4.05 -12.96 -0.27
N LYS A 29 -2.86 -13.28 0.22
CA LYS A 29 -2.53 -13.17 1.65
C LYS A 29 -2.52 -11.71 2.09
N TYR A 30 -1.88 -10.84 1.30
CA TYR A 30 -1.89 -9.40 1.54
C TYR A 30 -3.32 -8.86 1.59
N ASN A 31 -4.13 -9.20 0.59
CA ASN A 31 -5.51 -8.72 0.49
C ASN A 31 -6.36 -9.16 1.68
N LYS A 32 -6.20 -10.39 2.13
CA LYS A 32 -6.94 -10.93 3.27
C LYS A 32 -6.62 -10.14 4.55
N VAL A 33 -5.35 -9.89 4.83
CA VAL A 33 -4.93 -9.13 6.00
C VAL A 33 -5.34 -7.67 5.85
N PHE A 34 -5.08 -7.05 4.72
CA PHE A 34 -5.45 -5.66 4.44
C PHE A 34 -6.94 -5.41 4.61
N ASN A 35 -7.78 -6.28 4.07
CA ASN A 35 -9.23 -6.13 4.16
C ASN A 35 -9.70 -6.25 5.62
N LYS A 36 -9.10 -7.14 6.41
CA LYS A 36 -9.42 -7.27 7.83
C LYS A 36 -9.03 -6.02 8.61
N LEU A 37 -7.85 -5.44 8.35
CA LEU A 37 -7.41 -4.19 8.97
C LEU A 37 -8.32 -3.02 8.59
N SER A 38 -8.67 -2.91 7.32
CA SER A 38 -9.56 -1.85 6.81
C SER A 38 -10.95 -1.94 7.41
N ALA A 39 -11.50 -3.15 7.52
CA ALA A 39 -12.80 -3.36 8.16
C ALA A 39 -12.76 -2.96 9.64
N THR A 40 -11.70 -3.28 10.35
CA THR A 40 -11.54 -2.87 11.75
C THR A 40 -11.53 -1.35 11.91
N LEU A 41 -10.76 -0.64 11.07
CA LEU A 41 -10.72 0.83 11.10
C LEU A 41 -12.08 1.43 10.76
N SER A 42 -12.77 0.91 9.75
CA SER A 42 -14.08 1.38 9.35
C SER A 42 -15.11 1.20 10.46
N ASP A 43 -15.14 0.03 11.09
CA ASP A 43 -16.07 -0.26 12.18
C ASP A 43 -15.81 0.62 13.41
N MET A 44 -14.54 0.85 13.75
CA MET A 44 -14.16 1.75 14.84
C MET A 44 -14.59 3.18 14.55
N PHE A 45 -14.36 3.65 13.32
CA PHE A 45 -14.77 4.97 12.91
C PHE A 45 -16.28 5.15 13.04
N HIS A 46 -17.07 4.21 12.52
CA HIS A 46 -18.52 4.26 12.63
C HIS A 46 -19.00 4.21 14.08
N HIS A 47 -18.39 3.38 14.91
CA HIS A 47 -18.72 3.28 16.32
C HIS A 47 -18.60 4.63 17.04
N TYR A 48 -17.47 5.32 16.86
CA TYR A 48 -17.23 6.61 17.48
C TYR A 48 -18.04 7.74 16.85
N TYR A 49 -18.20 7.70 15.55
CA TYR A 49 -18.97 8.71 14.83
C TYR A 49 -20.44 8.71 15.23
N ASP A 50 -21.00 7.53 15.48
CA ASP A 50 -22.38 7.36 15.90
C ASP A 50 -22.58 7.61 17.42
N GLY A 51 -21.59 8.14 18.11
CA GLY A 51 -21.67 8.52 19.52
C GLY A 51 -21.32 7.41 20.50
N GLY A 52 -20.75 6.31 20.03
CA GLY A 52 -20.25 5.24 20.87
C GLY A 52 -19.11 5.69 21.78
N LYS A 53 -19.03 5.11 22.97
CA LYS A 53 -18.00 5.42 23.96
C LYS A 53 -17.23 4.16 24.32
N GLY A 54 -15.92 4.35 24.56
CA GLY A 54 -15.04 3.23 24.94
C GLY A 54 -14.80 2.26 23.78
N ILE A 55 -14.31 1.10 24.11
CA ILE A 55 -14.03 0.05 23.13
C ILE A 55 -15.23 -0.90 23.09
N ALA A 56 -15.86 -1.04 21.91
CA ALA A 56 -16.98 -1.97 21.76
C ALA A 56 -16.52 -3.43 22.01
N GLU A 57 -17.45 -4.25 22.46
CA GLU A 57 -17.18 -5.67 22.70
C GLU A 57 -16.63 -6.35 21.42
N GLY A 58 -15.57 -7.10 21.57
CA GLY A 58 -14.88 -7.78 20.47
C GLY A 58 -13.87 -6.93 19.71
N TYR A 59 -13.85 -5.61 19.91
CA TYR A 59 -12.88 -4.75 19.23
C TYR A 59 -11.47 -4.87 19.81
N GLU A 60 -11.34 -5.20 21.07
CA GLU A 60 -10.04 -5.34 21.72
C GLU A 60 -9.14 -6.32 20.98
N GLU A 61 -9.66 -7.51 20.65
CA GLU A 61 -8.93 -8.51 19.87
C GLU A 61 -8.63 -8.04 18.46
N ARG A 62 -9.57 -7.33 17.83
CA ARG A 62 -9.39 -6.79 16.48
C ARG A 62 -8.34 -5.68 16.44
N ILE A 63 -8.30 -4.83 17.46
CA ILE A 63 -7.29 -3.78 17.60
C ILE A 63 -5.91 -4.41 17.82
N GLN A 64 -5.81 -5.44 18.64
CA GLN A 64 -4.56 -6.17 18.84
C GLN A 64 -4.07 -6.77 17.52
N TYR A 65 -4.94 -7.43 16.78
CA TYR A 65 -4.61 -7.96 15.45
C TYR A 65 -4.13 -6.86 14.51
N PHE A 66 -4.76 -5.69 14.54
CA PHE A 66 -4.35 -4.55 13.74
C PHE A 66 -2.90 -4.14 14.04
N PHE A 67 -2.57 -3.91 15.31
CA PHE A 67 -1.23 -3.51 15.69
C PHE A 67 -0.17 -4.56 15.40
N GLU A 68 -0.53 -5.84 15.51
CA GLU A 68 0.39 -6.94 15.21
C GLU A 68 0.70 -7.07 13.72
N ASN A 69 -0.19 -6.64 12.85
CA ASN A 69 -0.09 -6.89 11.41
C ASN A 69 0.15 -5.65 10.55
N ILE A 70 -0.08 -4.44 11.07
CA ILE A 70 0.03 -3.21 10.26
C ILE A 70 1.44 -3.02 9.70
N GLN A 71 2.47 -3.29 10.47
CA GLN A 71 3.86 -3.15 10.03
C GLN A 71 4.18 -4.14 8.91
N GLY A 72 3.68 -5.38 9.00
CA GLY A 72 3.85 -6.37 7.95
C GLY A 72 3.21 -5.94 6.64
N ILE A 73 2.02 -5.36 6.69
CA ILE A 73 1.32 -4.81 5.52
C ILE A 73 2.14 -3.66 4.91
N ASP A 74 2.61 -2.73 5.72
CA ASP A 74 3.43 -1.62 5.26
C ASP A 74 4.72 -2.10 4.61
N ASN A 75 5.38 -3.11 5.19
CA ASN A 75 6.60 -3.68 4.64
C ASN A 75 6.37 -4.34 3.28
N VAL A 76 5.25 -5.04 3.08
CA VAL A 76 4.89 -5.63 1.79
C VAL A 76 4.67 -4.54 0.76
N ARG A 77 3.95 -3.48 1.11
CA ARG A 77 3.69 -2.35 0.22
C ARG A 77 4.99 -1.64 -0.17
N LEU A 78 5.86 -1.36 0.78
CA LEU A 78 7.15 -0.72 0.54
C LEU A 78 8.05 -1.57 -0.36
N ARG A 79 8.12 -2.87 -0.11
CA ARG A 79 8.90 -3.78 -0.97
C ARG A 79 8.36 -3.83 -2.39
N THR A 80 7.05 -3.85 -2.55
CA THR A 80 6.41 -3.86 -3.87
C THR A 80 6.72 -2.59 -4.64
N VAL A 81 6.59 -1.41 -3.99
CA VAL A 81 6.92 -0.13 -4.62
C VAL A 81 8.40 -0.05 -4.96
N TYR A 82 9.27 -0.49 -4.06
CA TYR A 82 10.72 -0.48 -4.30
C TYR A 82 11.09 -1.36 -5.49
N PHE A 83 10.53 -2.56 -5.56
CA PHE A 83 10.78 -3.47 -6.68
C PHE A 83 10.27 -2.89 -8.00
N ALA A 84 9.06 -2.33 -8.00
CA ALA A 84 8.49 -1.68 -9.17
C ALA A 84 9.37 -0.51 -9.65
N ALA A 85 9.92 0.27 -8.72
CA ALA A 85 10.82 1.37 -9.03
C ALA A 85 12.10 0.88 -9.71
N VAL A 86 12.66 -0.24 -9.25
CA VAL A 86 13.84 -0.86 -9.89
C VAL A 86 13.52 -1.30 -11.31
N VAL A 87 12.38 -1.96 -11.52
CA VAL A 87 11.95 -2.40 -12.85
C VAL A 87 11.72 -1.18 -13.77
N ASP A 88 11.06 -0.15 -13.29
CA ASP A 88 10.83 1.09 -14.05
C ASP A 88 12.16 1.76 -14.43
N CYS A 89 13.12 1.79 -13.50
CA CYS A 89 14.45 2.33 -13.77
C CYS A 89 15.16 1.57 -14.88
N MET A 90 15.14 0.23 -14.83
CA MET A 90 15.74 -0.60 -15.88
C MET A 90 15.08 -0.37 -17.24
N ASN A 91 13.75 -0.27 -17.26
CA ASN A 91 13.01 0.01 -18.50
C ASN A 91 13.36 1.38 -19.09
N MET A 92 13.53 2.38 -18.24
CA MET A 92 13.96 3.71 -18.66
C MET A 92 15.37 3.69 -19.27
N LEU A 93 16.30 2.96 -18.64
CA LEU A 93 17.67 2.83 -19.14
C LEU A 93 17.71 2.13 -20.49
N VAL A 94 16.87 1.12 -20.69
CA VAL A 94 16.73 0.44 -21.99
C VAL A 94 16.22 1.42 -23.06
N LYS A 95 15.17 2.19 -22.74
CA LYS A 95 14.60 3.18 -23.67
C LYS A 95 15.60 4.27 -24.04
N LEU A 96 16.45 4.69 -23.12
CA LEU A 96 17.47 5.70 -23.33
C LEU A 96 18.73 5.16 -24.03
N GLY A 97 18.80 3.86 -24.24
CA GLY A 97 19.93 3.23 -24.92
C GLY A 97 21.15 2.94 -24.04
N TYR A 98 21.03 3.12 -22.72
CA TYR A 98 22.13 2.83 -21.79
C TYR A 98 22.33 1.32 -21.55
N ILE A 99 21.26 0.54 -21.69
CA ILE A 99 21.29 -0.92 -21.54
C ILE A 99 20.71 -1.52 -22.82
N LYS A 100 21.40 -2.51 -23.37
CA LYS A 100 20.92 -3.31 -24.52
C LYS A 100 20.42 -4.65 -24.01
N ILE A 101 19.28 -5.04 -24.50
CA ILE A 101 18.72 -6.38 -24.27
C ILE A 101 18.88 -7.20 -25.55
#